data_51e2b0dc2d816448b98771d41e96d301
#
_entry.id   51e2b0dc2d816448b98771d41e96d301
#
_cell.length_a   1.000
_cell.length_b   1.000
_cell.length_c   1.000
_cell.angle_alpha   90.00
_cell.angle_beta   90.00
_cell.angle_gamma   90.00
#
_symmetry.space_group_name_H-M   'P 1'
#
loop_
_entity.id
_entity.type
_entity.pdbx_description
1 polymer ?
#
loop_
_entity_poly.entity_id
_entity_poly.type
_entity_poly.pdbx_seq_one_letter_code
_entity_poly.pdbx_strand_id
1 'polypeptide(L)'
;MIEAIAHWITNYISTLGYPAIFVLMTLESALIPIPSEVTMPFAGFLVSQGYLNFWVVVLVGTLANLVGSLGAYALGYWGQEKFVKKFIKKYGKYVLVTYDEVETAEKWFRKRGELIAFASRLLPVVRTFISLPAGFSEMNVFKFSFYTFLGAFIWTALLTWVGFTLGERWDILGIYFHKFDVFIIAGFVILAALYVYRKVKKIKKSND
;
A
#
# COMPACT_ATOMS: atom_id res chain seq x y z
N MET A 1 6.27 19.59 5.53
CA MET A 1 6.42 18.70 4.36
C MET A 1 5.10 17.98 4.02
N ILE A 2 4.47 17.29 4.96
CA ILE A 2 3.18 16.57 4.77
C ILE A 2 2.07 17.53 4.36
N GLU A 3 1.95 18.69 5.00
CA GLU A 3 0.98 19.74 4.65
C GLU A 3 1.16 20.25 3.21
N ALA A 4 2.41 20.44 2.77
CA ALA A 4 2.69 20.85 1.40
C ALA A 4 2.26 19.80 0.36
N ILE A 5 2.45 18.51 0.68
CA ILE A 5 1.99 17.40 -0.16
C ILE A 5 0.46 17.34 -0.18
N ALA A 6 -0.20 17.50 0.99
CA ALA A 6 -1.66 17.52 1.08
C ALA A 6 -2.25 18.69 0.27
N HIS A 7 -1.70 19.89 0.40
CA HIS A 7 -2.10 21.06 -0.39
C HIS A 7 -1.92 20.84 -1.90
N TRP A 8 -0.82 20.23 -2.30
CA TRP A 8 -0.59 19.92 -3.71
C TRP A 8 -1.62 18.90 -4.23
N ILE A 9 -1.89 17.83 -3.48
CA ILE A 9 -2.89 16.82 -3.82
C ILE A 9 -4.28 17.44 -3.97
N THR A 10 -4.71 18.23 -2.97
CA THR A 10 -6.05 18.83 -2.96
C THR A 10 -6.23 19.82 -4.11
N ASN A 11 -5.21 20.66 -4.40
CA ASN A 11 -5.24 21.59 -5.53
C ASN A 11 -5.31 20.84 -6.88
N TYR A 12 -4.55 19.75 -7.01
CA TYR A 12 -4.53 18.92 -8.21
C TYR A 12 -5.90 18.25 -8.45
N ILE A 13 -6.56 17.71 -7.40
CA ILE A 13 -7.88 17.10 -7.50
C ILE A 13 -8.96 18.16 -7.77
N SER A 14 -8.89 19.32 -7.13
CA SER A 14 -9.84 20.43 -7.37
C SER A 14 -9.82 20.92 -8.82
N THR A 15 -8.64 20.88 -9.47
CA THR A 15 -8.45 21.38 -10.82
C THR A 15 -8.85 20.35 -11.89
N LEU A 16 -8.47 19.07 -11.69
CA LEU A 16 -8.60 18.03 -12.72
C LEU A 16 -9.68 16.97 -12.38
N GLY A 17 -10.19 16.92 -11.15
CA GLY A 17 -11.23 15.98 -10.76
C GLY A 17 -10.81 14.51 -10.86
N TYR A 18 -11.61 13.69 -11.55
CA TYR A 18 -11.37 12.23 -11.68
C TYR A 18 -10.02 11.86 -12.29
N PRO A 19 -9.48 12.52 -13.34
CA PRO A 19 -8.13 12.25 -13.84
C PRO A 19 -7.05 12.40 -12.78
N ALA A 20 -7.14 13.40 -11.91
CA ALA A 20 -6.19 13.57 -10.80
C ALA A 20 -6.25 12.39 -9.82
N ILE A 21 -7.46 11.98 -9.43
CA ILE A 21 -7.67 10.83 -8.55
C ILE A 21 -7.06 9.58 -9.18
N PHE A 22 -7.30 9.35 -10.48
CA PHE A 22 -6.76 8.19 -11.18
C PHE A 22 -5.23 8.17 -11.17
N VAL A 23 -4.59 9.29 -11.51
CA VAL A 23 -3.12 9.39 -11.53
C VAL A 23 -2.53 9.20 -10.15
N LEU A 24 -3.05 9.91 -9.14
CA LEU A 24 -2.53 9.85 -7.77
C LEU A 24 -2.64 8.44 -7.18
N MET A 25 -3.79 7.78 -7.33
CA MET A 25 -4.03 6.43 -6.83
C MET A 25 -3.23 5.36 -7.59
N THR A 26 -2.98 5.57 -8.89
CA THR A 26 -2.11 4.69 -9.69
C THR A 26 -0.67 4.79 -9.21
N LEU A 27 -0.16 6.01 -9.03
CA LEU A 27 1.22 6.25 -8.57
C LEU A 27 1.45 5.69 -7.17
N GLU A 28 0.50 5.91 -6.25
CA GLU A 28 0.56 5.32 -4.91
C GLU A 28 0.71 3.80 -4.96
N SER A 29 -0.14 3.14 -5.74
CA SER A 29 -0.12 1.68 -5.86
C SER A 29 1.06 1.16 -6.66
N ALA A 30 1.75 2.04 -7.41
CA ALA A 30 3.01 1.77 -8.11
C ALA A 30 4.24 2.09 -7.25
N LEU A 31 4.13 2.04 -5.92
CA LEU A 31 5.22 2.22 -4.93
C LEU A 31 5.68 3.68 -4.73
N ILE A 32 4.96 4.67 -5.23
CA ILE A 32 5.25 6.08 -4.95
C ILE A 32 4.48 6.48 -3.69
N PRO A 33 5.12 7.06 -2.66
CA PRO A 33 4.48 7.33 -1.37
C PRO A 33 3.53 8.54 -1.44
N ILE A 34 2.38 8.37 -2.08
CA ILE A 34 1.28 9.33 -2.10
C ILE A 34 0.21 8.83 -1.13
N PRO A 35 -0.22 9.61 -0.13
CA PRO A 35 -1.19 9.15 0.85
C PRO A 35 -2.62 9.17 0.29
N SER A 36 -3.22 7.99 0.05
CA SER A 36 -4.65 7.89 -0.30
C SER A 36 -5.56 8.34 0.81
N GLU A 37 -5.06 8.33 2.04
CA GLU A 37 -5.70 8.84 3.25
C GLU A 37 -5.97 10.37 3.16
N VAL A 38 -5.32 11.06 2.22
CA VAL A 38 -5.60 12.45 1.84
C VAL A 38 -6.42 12.49 0.55
N THR A 39 -5.99 11.74 -0.47
CA THR A 39 -6.57 11.74 -1.81
C THR A 39 -8.06 11.37 -1.81
N MET A 40 -8.42 10.22 -1.20
CA MET A 40 -9.78 9.72 -1.26
C MET A 40 -10.76 10.47 -0.34
N PRO A 41 -10.40 10.85 0.90
CA PRO A 41 -11.28 11.69 1.72
C PRO A 41 -11.49 13.07 1.11
N PHE A 42 -10.48 13.69 0.52
CA PHE A 42 -10.70 14.96 -0.18
C PHE A 42 -11.64 14.82 -1.38
N ALA A 43 -11.49 13.73 -2.16
CA ALA A 43 -12.44 13.43 -3.22
C ALA A 43 -13.87 13.22 -2.66
N GLY A 44 -14.01 12.56 -1.50
CA GLY A 44 -15.27 12.41 -0.77
C GLY A 44 -15.87 13.74 -0.30
N PHE A 45 -15.03 14.68 0.15
CA PHE A 45 -15.45 16.05 0.43
C PHE A 45 -16.00 16.74 -0.82
N LEU A 46 -15.34 16.62 -1.97
CA LEU A 46 -15.85 17.19 -3.22
C LEU A 46 -17.18 16.53 -3.67
N VAL A 47 -17.39 15.27 -3.31
CA VAL A 47 -18.70 14.61 -3.50
C VAL A 47 -19.78 15.27 -2.61
N SER A 48 -19.49 15.57 -1.35
CA SER A 48 -20.42 16.23 -0.44
C SER A 48 -20.81 17.63 -0.91
N GLN A 49 -19.92 18.31 -1.62
CA GLN A 49 -20.15 19.62 -2.25
C GLN A 49 -20.88 19.52 -3.61
N GLY A 50 -21.16 18.30 -4.09
CA GLY A 50 -21.84 18.10 -5.38
C GLY A 50 -20.96 18.22 -6.63
N TYR A 51 -19.64 18.40 -6.48
CA TYR A 51 -18.71 18.50 -7.61
C TYR A 51 -18.39 17.16 -8.25
N LEU A 52 -18.40 16.08 -7.46
CA LEU A 52 -18.08 14.72 -7.92
C LEU A 52 -19.19 13.74 -7.54
N ASN A 53 -19.25 12.60 -8.25
CA ASN A 53 -20.16 11.51 -7.92
C ASN A 53 -19.44 10.46 -7.06
N PHE A 54 -20.07 10.00 -5.98
CA PHE A 54 -19.50 9.04 -5.03
C PHE A 54 -19.04 7.75 -5.71
N TRP A 55 -19.91 7.11 -6.46
CA TRP A 55 -19.60 5.83 -7.07
C TRP A 55 -18.55 5.94 -8.18
N VAL A 56 -18.51 7.06 -8.89
CA VAL A 56 -17.49 7.31 -9.90
C VAL A 56 -16.13 7.50 -9.23
N VAL A 57 -16.05 8.25 -8.13
CA VAL A 57 -14.81 8.40 -7.33
C VAL A 57 -14.31 7.05 -6.85
N VAL A 58 -15.20 6.23 -6.26
CA VAL A 58 -14.84 4.89 -5.77
C VAL A 58 -14.32 4.00 -6.90
N LEU A 59 -15.01 3.95 -8.04
CA LEU A 59 -14.59 3.13 -9.18
C LEU A 59 -13.27 3.60 -9.80
N VAL A 60 -13.11 4.91 -9.99
CA VAL A 60 -11.86 5.49 -10.51
C VAL A 60 -10.70 5.18 -9.58
N GLY A 61 -10.86 5.39 -8.27
CA GLY A 61 -9.83 5.07 -7.27
C GLY A 61 -9.49 3.58 -7.24
N THR A 62 -10.51 2.71 -7.33
CA THR A 62 -10.32 1.24 -7.37
C THR A 62 -9.56 0.79 -8.61
N LEU A 63 -9.98 1.26 -9.80
CA LEU A 63 -9.32 0.92 -11.07
C LEU A 63 -7.89 1.45 -11.12
N ALA A 64 -7.68 2.67 -10.65
CA ALA A 64 -6.35 3.25 -10.55
C ALA A 64 -5.42 2.43 -9.64
N ASN A 65 -5.93 2.02 -8.48
CA ASN A 65 -5.22 1.16 -7.54
C ASN A 65 -4.86 -0.20 -8.17
N LEU A 66 -5.79 -0.79 -8.93
CA LEU A 66 -5.55 -2.04 -9.66
C LEU A 66 -4.45 -1.87 -10.71
N VAL A 67 -4.51 -0.80 -11.52
CA VAL A 67 -3.51 -0.52 -12.57
C VAL A 67 -2.12 -0.33 -11.96
N GLY A 68 -1.99 0.49 -10.91
CA GLY A 68 -0.71 0.69 -10.22
C GLY A 68 -0.17 -0.59 -9.60
N SER A 69 -1.07 -1.39 -8.99
CA SER A 69 -0.71 -2.70 -8.40
C SER A 69 -0.27 -3.72 -9.43
N LEU A 70 -0.90 -3.74 -10.62
CA LEU A 70 -0.46 -4.60 -11.73
C LEU A 70 0.92 -4.18 -12.25
N GLY A 71 1.22 -2.88 -12.29
CA GLY A 71 2.57 -2.39 -12.61
C GLY A 71 3.60 -2.90 -11.61
N ALA A 72 3.35 -2.76 -10.31
CA ALA A 72 4.22 -3.27 -9.26
C ALA A 72 4.33 -4.81 -9.28
N TYR A 73 3.21 -5.52 -9.54
CA TYR A 73 3.20 -6.96 -9.74
C TYR A 73 4.09 -7.38 -10.92
N ALA A 74 3.97 -6.70 -12.06
CA ALA A 74 4.78 -6.99 -13.25
C ALA A 74 6.27 -6.77 -12.99
N LEU A 75 6.64 -5.70 -12.27
CA LEU A 75 8.02 -5.47 -11.81
C LEU A 75 8.52 -6.63 -10.94
N GLY A 76 7.68 -7.14 -10.05
CA GLY A 76 7.98 -8.32 -9.24
C GLY A 76 8.14 -9.57 -10.11
N TYR A 77 7.20 -9.83 -11.00
CA TYR A 77 7.17 -11.02 -11.85
C TYR A 77 8.40 -11.08 -12.78
N TRP A 78 8.76 -9.99 -13.44
CA TRP A 78 9.93 -9.94 -14.32
C TRP A 78 11.26 -9.82 -13.58
N GLY A 79 11.23 -9.24 -12.37
CA GLY A 79 12.42 -9.10 -11.51
C GLY A 79 12.86 -10.38 -10.78
N GLN A 80 12.02 -11.44 -10.79
CA GLN A 80 12.14 -12.73 -10.10
C GLN A 80 13.51 -13.07 -9.44
N GLU A 81 14.16 -14.12 -9.93
CA GLU A 81 15.34 -14.67 -9.25
C GLU A 81 16.59 -13.79 -9.33
N LYS A 82 16.83 -13.13 -10.47
CA LYS A 82 18.09 -12.39 -10.69
C LYS A 82 18.17 -11.15 -9.82
N PHE A 83 17.04 -10.41 -9.65
CA PHE A 83 17.04 -9.17 -8.90
C PHE A 83 17.03 -9.43 -7.39
N VAL A 84 16.20 -10.37 -6.94
CA VAL A 84 16.09 -10.75 -5.52
C VAL A 84 17.41 -11.38 -5.05
N LYS A 85 17.97 -12.35 -5.78
CA LYS A 85 19.27 -12.97 -5.45
C LYS A 85 20.40 -11.94 -5.41
N LYS A 86 20.44 -11.03 -6.40
CA LYS A 86 21.47 -9.98 -6.47
C LYS A 86 21.30 -8.96 -5.34
N PHE A 87 20.07 -8.57 -5.02
CA PHE A 87 19.76 -7.63 -3.96
C PHE A 87 20.08 -8.23 -2.58
N ILE A 88 19.67 -9.46 -2.30
CA ILE A 88 19.96 -10.16 -1.05
C ILE A 88 21.46 -10.39 -0.89
N LYS A 89 22.16 -10.81 -1.96
CA LYS A 89 23.61 -11.00 -1.93
C LYS A 89 24.35 -9.70 -1.63
N LYS A 90 23.85 -8.56 -2.13
CA LYS A 90 24.51 -7.24 -1.96
C LYS A 90 24.09 -6.54 -0.67
N TYR A 91 22.83 -6.61 -0.29
CA TYR A 91 22.23 -5.82 0.79
C TYR A 91 21.63 -6.66 1.93
N GLY A 92 21.52 -7.97 1.78
CA GLY A 92 20.89 -8.86 2.77
C GLY A 92 21.49 -8.76 4.17
N LYS A 93 22.82 -8.53 4.27
CA LYS A 93 23.49 -8.27 5.56
C LYS A 93 23.01 -6.99 6.26
N TYR A 94 22.67 -5.95 5.48
CA TYR A 94 22.21 -4.67 6.02
C TYR A 94 20.73 -4.68 6.37
N VAL A 95 19.94 -5.45 5.61
CA VAL A 95 18.49 -5.56 5.82
C VAL A 95 18.12 -6.76 6.69
N LEU A 96 19.13 -7.55 7.11
CA LEU A 96 18.98 -8.78 7.91
C LEU A 96 17.99 -9.79 7.29
N VAL A 97 17.84 -9.78 5.95
CA VAL A 97 17.00 -10.71 5.22
C VAL A 97 17.86 -11.82 4.63
N THR A 98 17.50 -13.06 4.96
CA THR A 98 18.17 -14.26 4.43
C THR A 98 17.38 -14.84 3.26
N TYR A 99 18.06 -15.60 2.40
CA TYR A 99 17.42 -16.27 1.28
C TYR A 99 16.31 -17.24 1.72
N ASP A 100 16.52 -17.96 2.83
CA ASP A 100 15.55 -18.89 3.40
C ASP A 100 14.26 -18.18 3.86
N GLU A 101 14.38 -16.94 4.32
CA GLU A 101 13.22 -16.13 4.74
C GLU A 101 12.39 -15.69 3.53
N VAL A 102 13.06 -15.37 2.42
CA VAL A 102 12.36 -15.04 1.15
C VAL A 102 11.65 -16.28 0.62
N GLU A 103 12.33 -17.42 0.58
CA GLU A 103 11.74 -18.71 0.15
C GLU A 103 10.55 -19.10 1.03
N THR A 104 10.65 -18.84 2.35
CA THR A 104 9.55 -19.07 3.28
C THR A 104 8.36 -18.14 2.98
N ALA A 105 8.63 -16.85 2.71
CA ALA A 105 7.59 -15.89 2.32
C ALA A 105 6.93 -16.28 1.01
N GLU A 106 7.69 -16.74 0.00
CA GLU A 106 7.16 -17.26 -1.27
C GLU A 106 6.26 -18.48 -1.03
N LYS A 107 6.68 -19.45 -0.21
CA LYS A 107 5.86 -20.63 0.14
C LYS A 107 4.55 -20.24 0.81
N TRP A 108 4.58 -19.24 1.71
CA TRP A 108 3.39 -18.70 2.35
C TRP A 108 2.47 -18.02 1.34
N PHE A 109 3.04 -17.25 0.43
CA PHE A 109 2.29 -16.56 -0.61
C PHE A 109 1.65 -17.54 -1.59
N ARG A 110 2.37 -18.60 -2.00
CA ARG A 110 1.83 -19.68 -2.84
C ARG A 110 0.66 -20.40 -2.16
N LYS A 111 0.67 -20.54 -0.83
CA LYS A 111 -0.37 -21.26 -0.08
C LYS A 111 -1.60 -20.41 0.25
N ARG A 112 -1.42 -19.12 0.50
CA ARG A 112 -2.48 -18.19 0.97
C ARG A 112 -2.46 -16.83 0.27
N GLY A 113 -1.89 -16.74 -0.92
CA GLY A 113 -1.70 -15.49 -1.64
C GLY A 113 -3.00 -14.71 -1.86
N GLU A 114 -4.09 -15.40 -2.08
CA GLU A 114 -5.42 -14.81 -2.27
C GLU A 114 -5.86 -14.01 -1.04
N LEU A 115 -5.79 -14.64 0.14
CA LEU A 115 -6.13 -13.98 1.41
C LEU A 115 -5.15 -12.85 1.73
N ILE A 116 -3.86 -13.04 1.47
CA ILE A 116 -2.82 -12.03 1.68
C ILE A 116 -3.05 -10.84 0.75
N ALA A 117 -3.30 -11.10 -0.54
CA ALA A 117 -3.57 -10.04 -1.51
C ALA A 117 -4.81 -9.22 -1.13
N PHE A 118 -5.88 -9.85 -0.66
CA PHE A 118 -7.09 -9.15 -0.18
C PHE A 118 -6.85 -8.39 1.12
N ALA A 119 -6.41 -9.09 2.18
CA ALA A 119 -6.31 -8.51 3.52
C ALA A 119 -5.27 -7.37 3.60
N SER A 120 -4.18 -7.47 2.82
CA SER A 120 -3.16 -6.42 2.76
C SER A 120 -3.71 -5.09 2.23
N ARG A 121 -4.75 -5.11 1.38
CA ARG A 121 -5.38 -3.89 0.85
C ARG A 121 -6.10 -3.06 1.91
N LEU A 122 -6.47 -3.69 3.04
CA LEU A 122 -7.09 -3.02 4.18
C LEU A 122 -6.04 -2.45 5.16
N LEU A 123 -4.74 -2.67 4.90
CA LEU A 123 -3.65 -2.18 5.74
C LEU A 123 -2.87 -1.10 5.00
N PRO A 124 -2.83 0.16 5.51
CA PRO A 124 -2.29 1.31 4.77
C PRO A 124 -0.89 1.09 4.20
N VAL A 125 0.09 0.72 5.02
CA VAL A 125 1.49 0.57 4.61
C VAL A 125 1.71 -0.70 3.76
N VAL A 126 1.04 -1.80 4.12
CA VAL A 126 1.28 -3.12 3.49
C VAL A 126 0.78 -3.16 2.06
N ARG A 127 -0.34 -2.49 1.77
CA ARG A 127 -1.04 -2.56 0.48
C ARG A 127 -0.19 -2.11 -0.71
N THR A 128 0.71 -1.14 -0.51
CA THR A 128 1.57 -0.62 -1.59
C THR A 128 2.67 -1.61 -1.96
N PHE A 129 3.23 -2.31 -0.98
CA PHE A 129 4.38 -3.19 -1.18
C PHE A 129 4.02 -4.64 -1.53
N ILE A 130 2.81 -5.10 -1.17
CA ILE A 130 2.42 -6.51 -1.31
C ILE A 130 2.37 -7.00 -2.77
N SER A 131 2.21 -6.09 -3.73
CA SER A 131 2.18 -6.40 -5.16
C SER A 131 3.49 -6.95 -5.68
N LEU A 132 4.64 -6.52 -5.13
CA LEU A 132 5.96 -7.06 -5.47
C LEU A 132 6.10 -8.54 -5.09
N PRO A 133 5.91 -8.95 -3.80
CA PRO A 133 5.97 -10.36 -3.42
C PRO A 133 4.93 -11.22 -4.15
N ALA A 134 3.74 -10.69 -4.48
CA ALA A 134 2.77 -11.40 -5.30
C ALA A 134 3.33 -11.73 -6.69
N GLY A 135 4.03 -10.77 -7.32
CA GLY A 135 4.72 -10.98 -8.58
C GLY A 135 5.89 -11.97 -8.48
N PHE A 136 6.76 -11.82 -7.46
CA PHE A 136 7.87 -12.75 -7.21
C PHE A 136 7.40 -14.20 -7.00
N SER A 137 6.26 -14.39 -6.33
CA SER A 137 5.70 -15.71 -6.05
C SER A 137 4.91 -16.29 -7.22
N GLU A 138 4.90 -15.63 -8.38
CA GLU A 138 4.16 -16.03 -9.58
C GLU A 138 2.66 -16.30 -9.31
N MET A 139 2.07 -15.51 -8.40
CA MET A 139 0.64 -15.61 -8.12
C MET A 139 -0.14 -15.42 -9.42
N ASN A 140 -1.18 -16.24 -9.65
CA ASN A 140 -2.02 -16.09 -10.84
C ASN A 140 -2.57 -14.65 -10.93
N VAL A 141 -2.30 -13.97 -12.06
CA VAL A 141 -2.63 -12.55 -12.27
C VAL A 141 -4.12 -12.25 -12.16
N PHE A 142 -4.99 -13.18 -12.61
CA PHE A 142 -6.44 -12.99 -12.52
C PHE A 142 -6.91 -13.05 -11.07
N LYS A 143 -6.39 -13.99 -10.27
CA LYS A 143 -6.68 -14.07 -8.84
C LYS A 143 -6.14 -12.84 -8.11
N PHE A 144 -4.89 -12.44 -8.39
CA PHE A 144 -4.31 -11.21 -7.84
C PHE A 144 -5.18 -9.99 -8.16
N SER A 145 -5.58 -9.81 -9.42
CA SER A 145 -6.42 -8.69 -9.86
C SER A 145 -7.77 -8.68 -9.16
N PHE A 146 -8.43 -9.84 -9.06
CA PHE A 146 -9.74 -9.96 -8.42
C PHE A 146 -9.69 -9.58 -6.93
N TYR A 147 -8.76 -10.17 -6.17
CA TYR A 147 -8.65 -9.89 -4.74
C TYR A 147 -8.13 -8.47 -4.47
N THR A 148 -7.25 -7.95 -5.33
CA THR A 148 -6.81 -6.56 -5.30
C THR A 148 -7.98 -5.61 -5.54
N PHE A 149 -8.79 -5.88 -6.57
CA PHE A 149 -9.97 -5.07 -6.88
C PHE A 149 -10.95 -5.04 -5.70
N LEU A 150 -11.30 -6.20 -5.14
CA LEU A 150 -12.22 -6.26 -3.99
C LEU A 150 -11.70 -5.50 -2.78
N GLY A 151 -10.45 -5.71 -2.40
CA GLY A 151 -9.85 -5.02 -1.26
C GLY A 151 -9.71 -3.51 -1.50
N ALA A 152 -9.28 -3.10 -2.69
CA ALA A 152 -9.18 -1.70 -3.07
C ALA A 152 -10.57 -1.02 -3.11
N PHE A 153 -11.60 -1.72 -3.60
CA PHE A 153 -12.97 -1.20 -3.62
C PHE A 153 -13.48 -0.87 -2.21
N ILE A 154 -13.31 -1.80 -1.28
CA ILE A 154 -13.71 -1.59 0.12
C ILE A 154 -12.96 -0.39 0.71
N TRP A 155 -11.65 -0.32 0.49
CA TRP A 155 -10.80 0.75 1.02
C TRP A 155 -11.16 2.12 0.44
N THR A 156 -11.25 2.23 -0.89
CA THR A 156 -11.62 3.48 -1.56
C THR A 156 -13.03 3.94 -1.19
N ALA A 157 -13.98 3.01 -1.11
CA ALA A 157 -15.34 3.31 -0.68
C ALA A 157 -15.37 3.83 0.76
N LEU A 158 -14.63 3.18 1.68
CA LEU A 158 -14.52 3.60 3.07
C LEU A 158 -13.96 5.02 3.19
N LEU A 159 -12.82 5.29 2.55
CA LEU A 159 -12.18 6.60 2.62
C LEU A 159 -13.01 7.70 1.97
N THR A 160 -13.62 7.41 0.82
CA THR A 160 -14.54 8.36 0.15
C THR A 160 -15.76 8.65 1.02
N TRP A 161 -16.34 7.61 1.66
CA TRP A 161 -17.47 7.77 2.57
C TRP A 161 -17.12 8.60 3.81
N VAL A 162 -15.94 8.37 4.38
CA VAL A 162 -15.43 9.18 5.51
C VAL A 162 -15.30 10.66 5.11
N GLY A 163 -14.69 10.94 3.95
CA GLY A 163 -14.58 12.32 3.45
C GLY A 163 -15.95 12.95 3.14
N PHE A 164 -16.87 12.17 2.56
CA PHE A 164 -18.25 12.60 2.29
C PHE A 164 -19.01 12.98 3.57
N THR A 165 -18.89 12.16 4.62
CA THR A 165 -19.60 12.38 5.89
C THR A 165 -19.01 13.50 6.73
N LEU A 166 -17.69 13.69 6.68
CA LEU A 166 -17.02 14.80 7.37
C LEU A 166 -17.24 16.15 6.67
N GLY A 167 -17.50 16.14 5.37
CA GLY A 167 -17.71 17.35 4.60
C GLY A 167 -16.57 18.34 4.77
N GLU A 168 -16.88 19.58 5.20
CA GLU A 168 -15.87 20.64 5.42
C GLU A 168 -14.83 20.33 6.51
N ARG A 169 -15.09 19.33 7.36
CA ARG A 169 -14.16 18.90 8.42
C ARG A 169 -13.23 17.77 8.00
N TRP A 170 -13.10 17.49 6.72
CA TRP A 170 -12.24 16.43 6.20
C TRP A 170 -10.76 16.60 6.59
N ASP A 171 -10.31 17.85 6.79
CA ASP A 171 -8.97 18.23 7.23
C ASP A 171 -8.61 17.70 8.63
N ILE A 172 -9.63 17.50 9.49
CA ILE A 172 -9.46 16.84 10.80
C ILE A 172 -8.86 15.45 10.64
N LEU A 173 -9.16 14.78 9.53
CA LEU A 173 -8.57 13.47 9.20
C LEU A 173 -7.04 13.52 9.14
N GLY A 174 -6.47 14.59 8.60
CA GLY A 174 -5.01 14.75 8.54
C GLY A 174 -4.36 14.63 9.92
N ILE A 175 -5.00 15.16 10.96
CA ILE A 175 -4.52 15.10 12.34
C ILE A 175 -4.64 13.68 12.91
N TYR A 176 -5.74 12.99 12.63
CA TYR A 176 -5.96 11.63 13.12
C TYR A 176 -5.10 10.61 12.37
N PHE A 177 -4.97 10.74 11.05
CA PHE A 177 -4.08 9.88 10.27
C PHE A 177 -2.61 10.08 10.65
N HIS A 178 -2.18 11.32 10.92
CA HIS A 178 -0.82 11.55 11.38
C HIS A 178 -0.53 10.86 12.72
N LYS A 179 -1.49 10.88 13.65
CA LYS A 179 -1.36 10.11 14.91
C LYS A 179 -1.37 8.61 14.64
N PHE A 180 -2.24 8.14 13.75
CA PHE A 180 -2.35 6.71 13.41
C PHE A 180 -1.09 6.22 12.68
N ASP A 181 -0.52 6.99 11.77
CA ASP A 181 0.75 6.70 11.09
C ASP A 181 1.90 6.60 12.10
N VAL A 182 1.96 7.48 13.08
CA VAL A 182 2.96 7.41 14.17
C VAL A 182 2.82 6.11 14.95
N PHE A 183 1.58 5.67 15.27
CA PHE A 183 1.34 4.40 15.96
C PHE A 183 1.71 3.19 15.08
N ILE A 184 1.40 3.23 13.78
CA ILE A 184 1.77 2.17 12.83
C ILE A 184 3.30 2.10 12.69
N ILE A 185 3.95 3.24 12.48
CA ILE A 185 5.42 3.31 12.36
C ILE A 185 6.07 2.85 13.67
N ALA A 186 5.60 3.31 14.83
CA ALA A 186 6.11 2.86 16.12
C ALA A 186 5.92 1.35 16.31
N GLY A 187 4.74 0.82 15.96
CA GLY A 187 4.48 -0.62 15.97
C GLY A 187 5.43 -1.40 15.05
N PHE A 188 5.67 -0.88 13.85
CA PHE A 188 6.60 -1.48 12.89
C PHE A 188 8.06 -1.44 13.39
N VAL A 189 8.48 -0.32 13.98
CA VAL A 189 9.80 -0.16 14.59
C VAL A 189 9.98 -1.13 15.78
N ILE A 190 8.95 -1.27 16.63
CA ILE A 190 8.98 -2.22 17.75
C ILE A 190 9.07 -3.67 17.25
N LEU A 191 8.27 -4.04 16.24
CA LEU A 191 8.31 -5.37 15.63
C LEU A 191 9.67 -5.66 14.97
N ALA A 192 10.21 -4.68 14.24
CA ALA A 192 11.54 -4.78 13.64
C ALA A 192 12.64 -4.92 14.72
N ALA A 193 12.58 -4.13 15.78
CA ALA A 193 13.51 -4.21 16.91
C ALA A 193 13.42 -5.58 17.62
N LEU A 194 12.22 -6.09 17.86
CA LEU A 194 12.00 -7.43 18.45
C LEU A 194 12.51 -8.54 17.52
N TYR A 195 12.30 -8.40 16.21
CA TYR A 195 12.82 -9.34 15.22
C TYR A 195 14.36 -9.36 15.22
N VAL A 196 14.99 -8.18 15.16
CA VAL A 196 16.45 -8.04 15.23
C VAL A 196 17.00 -8.61 16.54
N TYR A 197 16.39 -8.27 17.67
CA TYR A 197 16.77 -8.79 18.99
C TYR A 197 16.72 -10.33 19.05
N ARG A 198 15.63 -10.94 18.58
CA ARG A 198 15.46 -12.40 18.51
C ARG A 198 16.49 -13.06 17.60
N LYS A 199 16.79 -12.42 16.46
CA LYS A 199 17.75 -12.93 15.47
C LYS A 199 19.19 -12.86 15.98
N VAL A 200 19.59 -11.75 16.59
CA VAL A 200 20.92 -11.60 17.22
C VAL A 200 21.10 -12.60 18.36
N LYS A 201 20.06 -12.81 19.19
CA LYS A 201 20.09 -13.83 20.27
C LYS A 201 20.23 -15.25 19.73
N LYS A 202 19.62 -15.56 18.57
CA LYS A 202 19.72 -16.89 17.92
C LYS A 202 21.12 -17.13 17.34
N ILE A 203 21.74 -16.11 16.74
CA ILE A 203 23.10 -16.18 16.18
C ILE A 203 24.13 -16.37 17.32
N LYS A 204 23.94 -15.67 18.47
CA LYS A 204 24.85 -15.79 19.62
C LYS A 204 24.80 -17.19 20.24
N LYS A 205 23.61 -17.83 20.26
CA LYS A 205 23.42 -19.18 20.80
C LYS A 205 23.89 -20.31 19.87
N SER A 206 24.19 -19.99 18.61
CA SER A 206 24.73 -20.96 17.63
C SER A 206 26.27 -20.93 17.56
N ASN A 207 26.92 -19.94 18.20
CA ASN A 207 28.37 -19.77 18.23
C ASN A 207 28.99 -20.16 19.59
N ASP A 208 28.15 -20.47 20.59
CA ASP A 208 28.50 -21.12 21.84
C ASP A 208 28.16 -22.63 21.77
#